data_3348c52082abc1eafb1f0559ba0508d2
#
_entry.id   3348c52082abc1eafb1f0559ba0508d2
#
_cell.length_a   1.000
_cell.length_b   1.000
_cell.length_c   1.000
_cell.angle_alpha   90.00
_cell.angle_beta   90.00
_cell.angle_gamma   90.00
#
_symmetry.space_group_name_H-M   'P 1'
#
loop_
_entity.id
_entity.type
_entity.pdbx_description
1 polymer ?
#
loop_
_entity_poly.entity_id
_entity_poly.type
_entity_poly.pdbx_seq_one_letter_code
_entity_poly.pdbx_strand_id
1 'polypeptide(L)'
;MDVYKLLEQFPDTERFALCGQIRRSVVSIPSNIAEGMGRVSSKDQAHFLNIAYGSLMEVYAQLDIAHDLGYINNEMYNHVESDVEEISKMISTMASLRSISPASRL
;
A
#
# COMPACT_ATOMS: atom_id res chain seq x y z
N MET A 1 -11.81 -1.08 0.31
CA MET A 1 -12.28 -0.24 -0.81
C MET A 1 -11.62 -0.69 -2.11
N ASP A 2 -12.38 -0.74 -3.19
CA ASP A 2 -11.86 -1.08 -4.52
C ASP A 2 -11.23 0.17 -5.14
N VAL A 3 -9.91 0.21 -5.18
CA VAL A 3 -9.17 1.37 -5.71
C VAL A 3 -9.43 1.56 -7.21
N TYR A 4 -9.56 0.48 -7.98
CA TYR A 4 -9.83 0.61 -9.41
C TYR A 4 -11.17 1.29 -9.66
N LYS A 5 -12.17 0.98 -8.84
CA LYS A 5 -13.48 1.62 -8.92
C LYS A 5 -13.41 3.08 -8.50
N LEU A 6 -12.60 3.37 -7.49
CA LEU A 6 -12.34 4.74 -7.03
C LEU A 6 -11.71 5.58 -8.15
N LEU A 7 -10.80 5.02 -8.92
CA LEU A 7 -10.10 5.72 -10.00
C LEU A 7 -11.03 6.14 -11.14
N GLU A 8 -12.20 5.52 -11.25
CA GLU A 8 -13.21 5.93 -12.24
C GLU A 8 -13.73 7.34 -11.98
N GLN A 9 -13.59 7.85 -10.74
CA GLN A 9 -13.98 9.21 -10.37
C GLN A 9 -13.01 10.27 -10.87
N PHE A 10 -11.81 9.87 -11.30
CA PHE A 10 -10.77 10.79 -11.72
C PHE A 10 -11.06 11.33 -13.12
N PRO A 11 -10.66 12.57 -13.44
CA PRO A 11 -10.80 13.09 -14.79
C PRO A 11 -9.91 12.30 -15.76
N ASP A 12 -10.36 12.23 -17.03
CA ASP A 12 -9.64 11.51 -18.09
C ASP A 12 -8.20 12.01 -18.28
N THR A 13 -7.96 13.27 -17.98
CA THR A 13 -6.62 13.87 -18.07
C THR A 13 -5.61 13.22 -17.13
N GLU A 14 -6.09 12.56 -16.06
CA GLU A 14 -5.23 11.90 -15.09
C GLU A 14 -5.03 10.41 -15.37
N ARG A 15 -5.66 9.87 -16.41
CA ARG A 15 -5.67 8.43 -16.67
C ARG A 15 -4.27 7.82 -16.80
N PHE A 16 -3.37 8.49 -17.50
CA PHE A 16 -2.03 8.01 -17.77
C PHE A 16 -0.98 8.54 -16.78
N ALA A 17 -1.35 9.53 -15.97
CA ALA A 17 -0.46 10.11 -14.98
C ALA A 17 -0.79 9.53 -13.60
N LEU A 18 -1.61 10.21 -12.82
CA LEU A 18 -1.88 9.84 -11.43
C LEU A 18 -2.54 8.46 -11.30
N CYS A 19 -3.55 8.17 -12.13
CA CYS A 19 -4.22 6.87 -12.07
C CYS A 19 -3.26 5.72 -12.38
N GLY A 20 -2.39 5.89 -13.38
CA GLY A 20 -1.40 4.88 -13.72
C GLY A 20 -0.43 4.61 -12.57
N GLN A 21 0.02 5.66 -11.91
CA GLN A 21 0.91 5.55 -10.75
C GLN A 21 0.22 4.84 -9.58
N ILE A 22 -1.03 5.20 -9.29
CA ILE A 22 -1.79 4.56 -8.21
C ILE A 22 -1.98 3.07 -8.49
N ARG A 23 -2.33 2.70 -9.72
CA ARG A 23 -2.48 1.28 -10.08
C ARG A 23 -1.19 0.50 -9.85
N ARG A 24 -0.05 1.04 -10.27
CA ARG A 24 1.25 0.39 -10.06
C ARG A 24 1.56 0.21 -8.58
N SER A 25 1.32 1.25 -7.80
CA SER A 25 1.56 1.20 -6.34
C SER A 25 0.65 0.20 -5.65
N VAL A 26 -0.63 0.15 -6.05
CA VAL A 26 -1.61 -0.79 -5.48
C VAL A 26 -1.21 -2.23 -5.74
N VAL A 27 -0.78 -2.56 -6.96
CA VAL A 27 -0.33 -3.91 -7.32
C VAL A 27 0.95 -4.28 -6.59
N SER A 28 1.82 -3.31 -6.35
CA SER A 28 3.08 -3.53 -5.65
C SER A 28 2.88 -4.01 -4.21
N ILE A 29 1.79 -3.64 -3.55
CA ILE A 29 1.54 -4.05 -2.16
C ILE A 29 1.41 -5.58 -2.03
N PRO A 30 0.42 -6.23 -2.65
CA PRO A 30 0.30 -7.68 -2.51
C PRO A 30 1.44 -8.44 -3.17
N SER A 31 2.01 -7.91 -4.25
CA SER A 31 3.14 -8.55 -4.93
C SER A 31 4.35 -8.66 -4.02
N ASN A 32 4.67 -7.62 -3.28
CA ASN A 32 5.82 -7.63 -2.37
C ASN A 32 5.55 -8.43 -1.10
N ILE A 33 4.30 -8.45 -0.62
CA ILE A 33 3.92 -9.33 0.48
C ILE A 33 4.13 -10.79 0.08
N ALA A 34 3.64 -11.18 -1.09
CA ALA A 34 3.79 -12.55 -1.60
C ALA A 34 5.26 -12.91 -1.81
N GLU A 35 6.04 -11.99 -2.37
CA GLU A 35 7.48 -12.19 -2.56
C GLU A 35 8.18 -12.41 -1.22
N GLY A 36 7.86 -11.60 -0.21
CA GLY A 36 8.41 -11.74 1.13
C GLY A 36 8.04 -13.06 1.78
N MET A 37 6.80 -13.50 1.60
CA MET A 37 6.35 -14.78 2.17
C MET A 37 7.07 -15.98 1.55
N GLY A 38 7.54 -15.85 0.32
CA GLY A 38 8.29 -16.90 -0.36
C GLY A 38 9.78 -16.93 -0.02
N ARG A 39 10.28 -15.96 0.72
CA ARG A 39 11.71 -15.92 1.10
C ARG A 39 11.99 -16.75 2.33
N VAL A 40 13.20 -17.31 2.39
CA VAL A 40 13.61 -18.18 3.50
C VAL A 40 14.11 -17.38 4.68
N SER A 41 14.94 -16.35 4.45
CA SER A 41 15.54 -15.60 5.54
C SER A 41 14.61 -14.52 6.08
N SER A 42 14.66 -14.28 7.38
CA SER A 42 13.89 -13.21 8.02
C SER A 42 14.27 -11.85 7.48
N LYS A 43 15.55 -11.66 7.14
CA LYS A 43 16.04 -10.40 6.58
C LYS A 43 15.38 -10.12 5.22
N ASP A 44 15.31 -11.11 4.34
CA ASP A 44 14.70 -10.96 3.03
C ASP A 44 13.18 -10.77 3.16
N GLN A 45 12.54 -11.51 4.06
CA GLN A 45 11.12 -11.35 4.34
C GLN A 45 10.80 -9.91 4.77
N ALA A 46 11.57 -9.38 5.72
CA ALA A 46 11.40 -8.01 6.21
C ALA A 46 11.65 -6.99 5.11
N HIS A 47 12.62 -7.23 4.24
CA HIS A 47 12.93 -6.35 3.11
C HIS A 47 11.70 -6.16 2.21
N PHE A 48 11.08 -7.26 1.80
CA PHE A 48 9.90 -7.19 0.91
C PHE A 48 8.67 -6.62 1.61
N LEU A 49 8.51 -6.88 2.91
CA LEU A 49 7.43 -6.25 3.68
C LEU A 49 7.63 -4.75 3.80
N ASN A 50 8.86 -4.28 3.92
CA ASN A 50 9.18 -2.85 3.92
C ASN A 50 8.86 -2.21 2.57
N ILE A 51 9.11 -2.90 1.46
CA ILE A 51 8.75 -2.40 0.13
C ILE A 51 7.22 -2.30 0.03
N ALA A 52 6.50 -3.32 0.49
CA ALA A 52 5.03 -3.29 0.50
C ALA A 52 4.50 -2.12 1.32
N TYR A 53 5.08 -1.87 2.48
CA TYR A 53 4.70 -0.74 3.33
C TYR A 53 4.95 0.59 2.61
N GLY A 54 6.10 0.74 1.96
CA GLY A 54 6.41 1.93 1.18
C GLY A 54 5.42 2.16 0.05
N SER A 55 5.01 1.09 -0.63
CA SER A 55 3.99 1.15 -1.68
C SER A 55 2.64 1.59 -1.13
N LEU A 56 2.27 1.12 0.06
CA LEU A 56 1.04 1.52 0.74
C LEU A 56 1.06 3.01 1.07
N MET A 57 2.17 3.51 1.59
CA MET A 57 2.33 4.93 1.89
C MET A 57 2.28 5.78 0.62
N GLU A 58 2.83 5.27 -0.48
CA GLU A 58 2.75 5.95 -1.77
C GLU A 58 1.31 6.06 -2.27
N VAL A 59 0.54 4.98 -2.18
CA VAL A 59 -0.89 4.99 -2.51
C VAL A 59 -1.63 6.04 -1.66
N TYR A 60 -1.37 6.04 -0.36
CA TYR A 60 -2.01 6.98 0.54
C TYR A 60 -1.69 8.43 0.16
N ALA A 61 -0.42 8.74 -0.10
CA ALA A 61 -0.01 10.07 -0.52
C ALA A 61 -0.67 10.49 -1.83
N GLN A 62 -0.74 9.58 -2.80
CA GLN A 62 -1.37 9.85 -4.10
C GLN A 62 -2.88 10.11 -3.96
N LEU A 63 -3.56 9.34 -3.11
CA LEU A 63 -4.99 9.53 -2.88
C LEU A 63 -5.27 10.76 -2.02
N ASP A 64 -4.35 11.16 -1.16
CA ASP A 64 -4.42 12.42 -0.43
C ASP A 64 -4.37 13.60 -1.41
N ILE A 65 -3.46 13.55 -2.37
CA ILE A 65 -3.39 14.57 -3.44
C ILE A 65 -4.70 14.59 -4.24
N ALA A 66 -5.23 13.43 -4.60
CA ALA A 66 -6.48 13.33 -5.33
C ALA A 66 -7.65 13.94 -4.56
N HIS A 67 -7.68 13.74 -3.26
CA HIS A 67 -8.67 14.35 -2.38
C HIS A 67 -8.55 15.88 -2.38
N ASP A 68 -7.33 16.39 -2.25
CA ASP A 68 -7.08 17.83 -2.29
C ASP A 68 -7.48 18.45 -3.63
N LEU A 69 -7.31 17.72 -4.72
CA LEU A 69 -7.71 18.17 -6.05
C LEU A 69 -9.21 18.01 -6.33
N GLY A 70 -9.95 17.43 -5.39
CA GLY A 70 -11.40 17.23 -5.53
C GLY A 70 -11.80 16.04 -6.39
N TYR A 71 -10.87 15.13 -6.72
CA TYR A 71 -11.16 13.95 -7.53
C TYR A 71 -11.92 12.88 -6.75
N ILE A 72 -11.77 12.84 -5.45
CA ILE A 72 -12.51 11.96 -4.56
C ILE A 72 -13.11 12.80 -3.43
N ASN A 73 -14.27 12.39 -2.92
CA ASN A 73 -14.96 13.12 -1.85
C ASN A 73 -14.45 12.68 -0.47
N ASN A 74 -14.93 13.37 0.57
CA ASN A 74 -14.53 13.09 1.95
C ASN A 74 -14.88 11.67 2.39
N GLU A 75 -16.04 11.15 2.00
CA GLU A 75 -16.45 9.80 2.36
C GLU A 75 -15.50 8.75 1.78
N MET A 76 -15.16 8.88 0.51
CA MET A 76 -14.20 8.00 -0.16
C MET A 76 -12.82 8.09 0.48
N TYR A 77 -12.38 9.31 0.78
CA TYR A 77 -11.10 9.53 1.42
C TYR A 77 -11.03 8.90 2.81
N ASN A 78 -12.10 9.02 3.60
CA ASN A 78 -12.17 8.42 4.93
C ASN A 78 -12.10 6.89 4.85
N HIS A 79 -12.71 6.28 3.84
CA HIS A 79 -12.58 4.85 3.60
C HIS A 79 -11.15 4.46 3.27
N VAL A 80 -10.48 5.25 2.43
CA VAL A 80 -9.07 5.04 2.07
C VAL A 80 -8.20 5.08 3.32
N GLU A 81 -8.37 6.10 4.17
CA GLU A 81 -7.60 6.23 5.40
C GLU A 81 -7.78 5.01 6.32
N SER A 82 -9.01 4.56 6.47
CA SER A 82 -9.33 3.39 7.29
C SER A 82 -8.66 2.13 6.75
N ASP A 83 -8.73 1.91 5.45
CA ASP A 83 -8.11 0.75 4.81
C ASP A 83 -6.59 0.80 4.90
N VAL A 84 -6.00 1.97 4.70
CA VAL A 84 -4.55 2.16 4.83
C VAL A 84 -4.10 1.85 6.25
N GLU A 85 -4.82 2.32 7.25
CA GLU A 85 -4.51 2.05 8.65
C GLU A 85 -4.56 0.56 8.94
N GLU A 86 -5.59 -0.12 8.47
CA GLU A 86 -5.76 -1.56 8.68
C GLU A 86 -4.65 -2.36 8.01
N ILE A 87 -4.34 -2.07 6.74
CA ILE A 87 -3.29 -2.76 6.01
C ILE A 87 -1.93 -2.47 6.62
N SER A 88 -1.69 -1.24 7.05
CA SER A 88 -0.46 -0.84 7.73
C SER A 88 -0.22 -1.69 8.98
N LYS A 89 -1.27 -1.88 9.78
CA LYS A 89 -1.20 -2.73 10.98
C LYS A 89 -0.90 -4.18 10.63
N MET A 90 -1.53 -4.69 9.58
CA MET A 90 -1.29 -6.06 9.11
C MET A 90 0.15 -6.27 8.68
N ILE A 91 0.70 -5.35 7.89
CA ILE A 91 2.10 -5.42 7.44
C ILE A 91 3.05 -5.32 8.64
N SER A 92 2.79 -4.41 9.56
CA SER A 92 3.61 -4.24 10.77
C SER A 92 3.60 -5.49 11.64
N THR A 93 2.45 -6.14 11.79
CA THR A 93 2.33 -7.40 12.52
C THR A 93 3.13 -8.51 11.84
N MET A 94 3.04 -8.63 10.52
CA MET A 94 3.81 -9.62 9.77
C MET A 94 5.31 -9.39 9.93
N ALA A 95 5.75 -8.13 9.86
CA ALA A 95 7.16 -7.78 10.04
C ALA A 95 7.65 -8.09 11.46
N SER A 96 6.83 -7.80 12.48
CA SER A 96 7.14 -8.11 13.88
C SER A 96 7.32 -9.60 14.10
N LEU A 97 6.44 -10.42 13.52
CA LEU A 97 6.53 -11.87 13.63
C LEU A 97 7.84 -12.39 13.02
N ARG A 98 8.31 -11.79 11.93
CA ARG A 98 9.59 -12.16 11.31
C ARG A 98 10.78 -11.69 12.16
N SER A 99 10.71 -10.51 12.75
CA SER A 99 11.78 -10.03 13.62
C SER A 99 11.82 -10.71 14.98
N ILE A 100 10.81 -11.46 15.35
CA ILE A 100 10.80 -12.26 16.58
C ILE A 100 11.73 -13.48 16.48
N SER A 101 12.04 -13.95 15.27
CA SER A 101 12.91 -15.09 15.12
C SER A 101 14.25 -14.82 15.84
N PRO A 102 14.86 -15.82 16.47
CA PRO A 102 16.10 -15.62 17.22
C PRO A 102 17.21 -14.97 16.42
N ALA A 103 17.33 -15.31 15.15
CA ALA A 103 18.34 -14.73 14.27
C ALA A 103 18.13 -13.24 14.04
N SER A 104 16.88 -12.78 14.01
CA SER A 104 16.56 -11.37 13.79
C SER A 104 16.72 -10.51 15.03
N ARG A 105 16.71 -11.13 16.20
CA ARG A 105 16.84 -10.46 17.48
C ARG A 105 18.27 -10.20 17.88
N LEU A 106 19.15 -10.93 17.27
CA LEU A 106 20.57 -10.85 17.55
C LEU A 106 21.26 -9.87 16.62
#